data_deecb54dc2d5251acbc71a4d678abc30
#
_entry.id   deecb54dc2d5251acbc71a4d678abc30
#
_cell.length_a   1.000
_cell.length_b   1.000
_cell.length_c   1.000
_cell.angle_alpha   90.00
_cell.angle_beta   90.00
_cell.angle_gamma   90.00
#
_symmetry.space_group_name_H-M   'P 1'
#
loop_
_entity.id
_entity.type
_entity.pdbx_description
1 polymer ?
#
loop_
_entity_poly.entity_id
_entity_poly.type
_entity_poly.pdbx_seq_one_letter_code
_entity_poly.pdbx_strand_id
1 'polypeptide(L)'
;RRWDRSCSLCISYPLALAMKAGRWAVEFGLLDYDMDALERWVMDVFVPHNRASTRVHSSDVRHLLSTYLMERQLNMLVTRQDKRTADTPEVPHGMPDKFIIQLPTNRDVLLRASLESKELYISRADLHKWLRTQKHSPTNLWKRLAEQGIYAMDTTTNFSDGIGWLQTPTTRCYKLDAASVD
;
A
#
# COMPACT_ATOMS: atom_id res chain seq x y z
N ARG A 1 19.09 -18.88 -8.85
CA ARG A 1 18.89 -17.48 -8.41
C ARG A 1 18.24 -16.74 -9.57
N ARG A 2 16.91 -16.50 -9.49
CA ARG A 2 16.15 -15.77 -10.50
C ARG A 2 16.40 -14.28 -10.27
N TRP A 3 17.04 -13.63 -11.20
CA TRP A 3 17.24 -12.17 -11.20
C TRP A 3 15.89 -11.49 -11.40
N ASP A 4 15.54 -10.59 -10.50
CA ASP A 4 14.34 -9.73 -10.61
C ASP A 4 14.64 -8.65 -11.68
N ARG A 5 14.19 -8.92 -12.91
CA ARG A 5 14.59 -8.16 -14.12
C ARG A 5 13.85 -6.83 -14.29
N SER A 6 12.83 -6.54 -13.50
CA SER A 6 11.92 -5.44 -13.84
C SER A 6 12.33 -4.07 -13.29
N CYS A 7 13.08 -3.99 -12.17
CA CYS A 7 13.46 -2.70 -11.60
C CYS A 7 14.90 -2.27 -11.98
N SER A 8 15.77 -3.24 -12.29
CA SER A 8 17.17 -3.01 -12.68
C SER A 8 17.28 -2.42 -14.11
N LEU A 9 16.34 -2.69 -15.00
CA LEU A 9 16.38 -2.26 -16.39
C LEU A 9 16.09 -0.76 -16.58
N CYS A 10 15.25 -0.16 -15.71
CA CYS A 10 14.89 1.26 -15.86
C CYS A 10 16.02 2.24 -15.52
N ILE A 11 16.94 1.86 -14.63
CA ILE A 11 18.11 2.69 -14.25
C ILE A 11 19.34 2.30 -15.06
N SER A 12 19.48 1.01 -15.41
CA SER A 12 20.66 0.50 -16.11
C SER A 12 20.77 1.00 -17.55
N TYR A 13 19.65 1.15 -18.25
CA TYR A 13 19.69 1.58 -19.66
C TYR A 13 20.10 3.05 -19.84
N PRO A 14 19.48 4.04 -19.15
CA PRO A 14 19.92 5.42 -19.20
C PRO A 14 21.35 5.61 -18.73
N LEU A 15 21.75 4.90 -17.67
CA LEU A 15 23.12 4.97 -17.14
C LEU A 15 24.15 4.42 -18.14
N ALA A 16 23.87 3.27 -18.73
CA ALA A 16 24.74 2.69 -19.76
C ALA A 16 24.85 3.60 -21.00
N LEU A 17 23.76 4.24 -21.39
CA LEU A 17 23.75 5.21 -22.50
C LEU A 17 24.57 6.45 -22.16
N ALA A 18 24.44 6.99 -20.94
CA ALA A 18 25.19 8.14 -20.47
C ALA A 18 26.70 7.82 -20.40
N MET A 19 27.11 6.65 -19.91
CA MET A 19 28.47 6.19 -19.87
C MET A 19 29.08 6.05 -21.27
N LYS A 20 28.31 5.51 -22.21
CA LYS A 20 28.75 5.38 -23.61
C LYS A 20 28.90 6.75 -24.30
N ALA A 21 27.97 7.66 -24.07
CA ALA A 21 28.05 9.02 -24.58
C ALA A 21 29.26 9.78 -24.00
N GLY A 22 29.54 9.61 -22.69
CA GLY A 22 30.70 10.16 -22.02
C GLY A 22 32.02 9.66 -22.65
N ARG A 23 32.15 8.37 -22.93
CA ARG A 23 33.34 7.81 -23.62
C ARG A 23 33.54 8.42 -25.00
N TRP A 24 32.48 8.58 -25.78
CA TRP A 24 32.60 9.28 -27.09
C TRP A 24 33.01 10.75 -26.93
N ALA A 25 32.48 11.46 -25.93
CA ALA A 25 32.85 12.84 -25.68
C ALA A 25 34.35 13.00 -25.35
N VAL A 26 34.91 12.04 -24.57
CA VAL A 26 36.35 12.00 -24.31
C VAL A 26 37.14 11.63 -25.59
N GLU A 27 36.71 10.67 -26.36
CA GLU A 27 37.32 10.22 -27.59
C GLU A 27 37.38 11.36 -28.64
N PHE A 28 36.33 12.19 -28.69
CA PHE A 28 36.27 13.39 -29.55
C PHE A 28 36.98 14.62 -28.97
N GLY A 29 37.62 14.50 -27.80
CA GLY A 29 38.31 15.60 -27.16
C GLY A 29 37.42 16.72 -26.63
N LEU A 30 36.11 16.43 -26.43
CA LEU A 30 35.13 17.37 -25.87
C LEU A 30 35.17 17.43 -24.34
N LEU A 31 35.64 16.38 -23.71
CA LEU A 31 35.76 16.26 -22.26
C LEU A 31 37.12 15.64 -21.92
N ASP A 32 37.69 16.06 -20.79
CA ASP A 32 38.90 15.48 -20.23
C ASP A 32 38.60 14.83 -18.89
N TYR A 33 38.01 13.61 -18.95
CA TYR A 33 37.67 12.81 -17.78
C TYR A 33 38.22 11.39 -17.88
N ASP A 34 38.67 10.85 -16.73
CA ASP A 34 38.98 9.43 -16.59
C ASP A 34 37.68 8.62 -16.50
N MET A 35 37.21 8.17 -17.68
CA MET A 35 35.97 7.39 -17.80
C MET A 35 36.07 6.04 -17.12
N ASP A 36 37.25 5.46 -16.99
CA ASP A 36 37.46 4.17 -16.31
C ASP A 36 37.38 4.32 -14.80
N ALA A 37 37.86 5.43 -14.25
CA ALA A 37 37.67 5.78 -12.85
C ALA A 37 36.17 6.06 -12.54
N LEU A 38 35.48 6.78 -13.44
CA LEU A 38 34.06 7.04 -13.29
C LEU A 38 33.22 5.75 -13.34
N GLU A 39 33.53 4.85 -14.27
CA GLU A 39 32.82 3.56 -14.39
C GLU A 39 33.02 2.71 -13.13
N ARG A 40 34.22 2.63 -12.60
CA ARG A 40 34.49 1.96 -11.32
C ARG A 40 33.70 2.57 -10.18
N TRP A 41 33.67 3.89 -10.04
CA TRP A 41 32.89 4.56 -9.03
C TRP A 41 31.37 4.29 -9.16
N VAL A 42 30.85 4.29 -10.39
CA VAL A 42 29.46 3.97 -10.66
C VAL A 42 29.13 2.53 -10.21
N MET A 43 29.99 1.57 -10.54
CA MET A 43 29.76 0.16 -10.21
C MET A 43 29.95 -0.15 -8.72
N ASP A 44 30.94 0.47 -8.08
CA ASP A 44 31.33 0.13 -6.72
C ASP A 44 30.60 0.98 -5.67
N VAL A 45 30.18 2.20 -6.00
CA VAL A 45 29.58 3.14 -5.05
C VAL A 45 28.12 3.44 -5.43
N PHE A 46 27.88 3.95 -6.63
CA PHE A 46 26.56 4.47 -7.02
C PHE A 46 25.51 3.37 -7.12
N VAL A 47 25.81 2.26 -7.81
CA VAL A 47 24.86 1.15 -7.99
C VAL A 47 24.55 0.45 -6.67
N PRO A 48 25.51 0.10 -5.80
CA PRO A 48 25.21 -0.46 -4.48
C PRO A 48 24.42 0.50 -3.57
N HIS A 49 24.78 1.80 -3.57
CA HIS A 49 24.08 2.80 -2.78
C HIS A 49 22.62 2.94 -3.19
N ASN A 50 22.33 3.02 -4.48
CA ASN A 50 20.95 3.07 -4.99
C ASN A 50 20.18 1.77 -4.72
N ARG A 51 20.83 0.60 -4.79
CA ARG A 51 20.23 -0.67 -4.40
C ARG A 51 19.93 -0.74 -2.91
N ALA A 52 20.82 -0.23 -2.06
CA ALA A 52 20.59 -0.14 -0.61
C ALA A 52 19.46 0.83 -0.29
N SER A 53 19.45 2.02 -0.90
CA SER A 53 18.37 3.01 -0.80
C SER A 53 17.01 2.44 -1.24
N THR A 54 16.98 1.68 -2.33
CA THR A 54 15.74 0.99 -2.77
C THR A 54 15.31 -0.11 -1.80
N ARG A 55 16.25 -0.75 -1.10
CA ARG A 55 15.95 -1.74 -0.04
C ARG A 55 15.43 -1.09 1.24
N VAL A 56 15.97 0.07 1.63
CA VAL A 56 15.45 0.85 2.78
C VAL A 56 14.02 1.28 2.52
N HIS A 57 13.65 1.66 1.29
CA HIS A 57 12.25 1.90 0.92
C HIS A 57 11.38 0.64 0.96
N SER A 58 11.95 -0.57 0.97
CA SER A 58 11.18 -1.81 1.08
C SER A 58 10.75 -2.16 2.51
N SER A 59 11.46 -1.65 3.53
CA SER A 59 11.07 -1.82 4.94
C SER A 59 9.90 -0.94 5.35
N ASP A 60 9.46 -0.03 4.49
CA ASP A 60 8.58 1.07 4.82
C ASP A 60 7.11 0.87 4.35
N VAL A 61 6.78 -0.30 3.78
CA VAL A 61 5.44 -0.51 3.21
C VAL A 61 4.38 -0.64 4.31
N ARG A 62 4.73 -1.27 5.43
CA ARG A 62 3.85 -1.34 6.60
C ARG A 62 3.66 0.05 7.20
N HIS A 63 4.73 0.82 7.33
CA HIS A 63 4.67 2.19 7.80
C HIS A 63 3.81 3.07 6.88
N LEU A 64 3.96 2.92 5.56
CA LEU A 64 3.13 3.63 4.58
C LEU A 64 1.65 3.33 4.76
N LEU A 65 1.28 2.04 4.93
CA LEU A 65 -0.09 1.64 5.19
C LEU A 65 -0.59 2.16 6.55
N SER A 66 0.23 2.07 7.60
CA SER A 66 -0.09 2.61 8.92
C SER A 66 -0.33 4.12 8.88
N THR A 67 0.51 4.87 8.18
CA THR A 67 0.35 6.32 7.99
C THR A 67 -0.98 6.64 7.31
N TYR A 68 -1.32 5.91 6.24
CA TYR A 68 -2.61 6.06 5.58
C TYR A 68 -3.79 5.81 6.54
N LEU A 69 -3.72 4.72 7.32
CA LEU A 69 -4.78 4.37 8.27
C LEU A 69 -4.93 5.43 9.37
N MET A 70 -3.81 5.95 9.89
CA MET A 70 -3.82 7.03 10.88
C MET A 70 -4.42 8.32 10.33
N GLU A 71 -4.06 8.72 9.11
CA GLU A 71 -4.63 9.91 8.48
C GLU A 71 -6.14 9.78 8.21
N ARG A 72 -6.64 8.56 8.02
CA ARG A 72 -8.04 8.26 7.72
C ARG A 72 -8.83 7.73 8.92
N GLN A 73 -8.26 7.74 10.11
CA GLN A 73 -8.96 7.22 11.31
C GLN A 73 -10.32 7.88 11.59
N LEU A 74 -10.46 9.18 11.25
CA LEU A 74 -11.73 9.91 11.39
C LEU A 74 -12.78 9.54 10.34
N ASN A 75 -12.38 8.80 9.30
CA ASN A 75 -13.24 8.25 8.25
C ASN A 75 -13.46 6.73 8.43
N MET A 76 -13.10 6.20 9.60
CA MET A 76 -13.18 4.78 9.89
C MET A 76 -14.47 4.43 10.62
N LEU A 77 -15.17 3.45 10.10
CA LEU A 77 -16.28 2.78 10.74
C LEU A 77 -15.76 1.52 11.45
N VAL A 78 -15.89 1.44 12.75
CA VAL A 78 -15.53 0.24 13.53
C VAL A 78 -16.78 -0.46 13.97
N THR A 79 -16.92 -1.72 13.58
CA THR A 79 -18.07 -2.54 13.91
C THR A 79 -17.66 -3.76 14.72
N ARG A 80 -18.56 -4.19 15.60
CA ARG A 80 -18.48 -5.45 16.33
C ARG A 80 -19.74 -6.23 16.07
N GLN A 81 -19.63 -7.51 15.75
CA GLN A 81 -20.79 -8.38 15.65
C GLN A 81 -21.13 -8.86 17.05
N ASP A 82 -22.41 -8.84 17.41
CA ASP A 82 -22.84 -9.47 18.64
C ASP A 82 -22.84 -10.98 18.43
N LYS A 83 -22.06 -11.70 19.21
CA LYS A 83 -22.20 -13.16 19.27
C LYS A 83 -23.47 -13.45 20.04
N ARG A 84 -24.56 -13.60 19.33
CA ARG A 84 -25.78 -14.13 19.94
C ARG A 84 -25.47 -15.54 20.44
N THR A 85 -25.37 -15.69 21.75
CA THR A 85 -25.46 -17.01 22.38
C THR A 85 -26.88 -17.50 22.25
N ALA A 86 -27.09 -18.82 22.12
CA ALA A 86 -28.41 -19.42 21.96
C ALA A 86 -29.42 -19.05 23.07
N ASP A 87 -28.95 -18.49 24.18
CA ASP A 87 -29.74 -18.06 25.33
C ASP A 87 -30.15 -16.56 25.28
N THR A 88 -29.84 -15.84 24.21
CA THR A 88 -30.22 -14.42 24.13
C THR A 88 -31.66 -14.34 23.65
N PRO A 89 -32.58 -13.63 24.37
CA PRO A 89 -33.97 -13.49 23.95
C PRO A 89 -34.07 -12.89 22.55
N GLU A 90 -35.00 -13.38 21.74
CA GLU A 90 -35.24 -12.90 20.38
C GLU A 90 -35.37 -11.37 20.38
N VAL A 91 -34.43 -10.70 19.73
CA VAL A 91 -34.44 -9.26 19.56
C VAL A 91 -35.50 -8.93 18.52
N PRO A 92 -36.35 -7.91 18.75
CA PRO A 92 -37.40 -7.53 17.79
C PRO A 92 -36.84 -7.37 16.37
N HIS A 93 -37.57 -7.85 15.39
CA HIS A 93 -37.27 -7.69 13.98
C HIS A 93 -36.94 -6.23 13.66
N GLY A 94 -35.69 -5.96 13.23
CA GLY A 94 -35.22 -4.62 12.86
C GLY A 94 -34.05 -4.09 13.65
N MET A 95 -33.56 -4.78 14.70
CA MET A 95 -32.29 -4.37 15.32
C MET A 95 -31.10 -4.80 14.48
N PRO A 96 -30.09 -3.91 14.34
CA PRO A 96 -28.91 -4.21 13.55
C PRO A 96 -28.11 -5.36 14.16
N ASP A 97 -27.69 -6.30 13.33
CA ASP A 97 -26.86 -7.44 13.74
C ASP A 97 -25.43 -7.04 14.12
N LYS A 98 -25.09 -5.77 13.95
CA LYS A 98 -23.76 -5.23 14.19
C LYS A 98 -23.80 -3.98 15.05
N PHE A 99 -23.02 -3.97 16.12
CA PHE A 99 -22.83 -2.79 16.95
C PHE A 99 -21.73 -1.91 16.36
N ILE A 100 -22.00 -0.61 16.38
CA ILE A 100 -21.01 0.40 16.00
C ILE A 100 -20.25 0.78 17.25
N ILE A 101 -18.93 0.58 17.23
CA ILE A 101 -18.03 1.04 18.29
C ILE A 101 -17.56 2.45 17.98
N GLN A 102 -17.28 2.74 16.70
CA GLN A 102 -16.83 4.05 16.26
C GLN A 102 -17.53 4.42 14.94
N LEU A 103 -18.15 5.60 14.97
CA LEU A 103 -18.67 6.25 13.79
C LEU A 103 -17.60 7.14 13.17
N PRO A 104 -17.54 7.22 11.85
CA PRO A 104 -16.71 8.21 11.20
C PRO A 104 -17.20 9.62 11.58
N THR A 105 -16.28 10.48 11.96
CA THR A 105 -16.58 11.91 12.27
C THR A 105 -16.92 12.65 10.98
N ASN A 106 -16.34 12.26 9.87
CA ASN A 106 -16.63 12.76 8.54
C ASN A 106 -17.75 11.94 7.89
N ARG A 107 -18.55 12.58 7.02
CA ARG A 107 -19.65 11.92 6.32
C ARG A 107 -19.23 10.76 5.42
N ASP A 108 -17.98 10.79 4.95
CA ASP A 108 -17.45 9.77 4.05
C ASP A 108 -16.83 8.61 4.83
N VAL A 109 -17.37 7.42 4.69
CA VAL A 109 -16.78 6.21 5.21
C VAL A 109 -15.76 5.70 4.19
N LEU A 110 -14.48 5.79 4.54
CA LEU A 110 -13.37 5.37 3.68
C LEU A 110 -12.74 4.06 4.13
N LEU A 111 -12.91 3.74 5.42
CA LEU A 111 -12.39 2.56 6.07
C LEU A 111 -13.48 1.88 6.88
N ARG A 112 -13.46 0.54 6.92
CA ARG A 112 -14.29 -0.24 7.84
C ARG A 112 -13.43 -1.31 8.49
N ALA A 113 -13.46 -1.36 9.82
CA ALA A 113 -12.83 -2.41 10.60
C ALA A 113 -13.91 -3.25 11.30
N SER A 114 -13.82 -4.57 11.16
CA SER A 114 -14.63 -5.53 11.91
C SER A 114 -13.76 -6.20 12.95
N LEU A 115 -14.05 -5.97 14.24
CA LEU A 115 -13.19 -6.47 15.33
C LEU A 115 -13.26 -7.98 15.50
N GLU A 116 -14.39 -8.60 15.19
CA GLU A 116 -14.56 -10.05 15.35
C GLU A 116 -13.97 -10.86 14.22
N SER A 117 -14.28 -10.47 12.98
CA SER A 117 -13.71 -11.12 11.81
C SER A 117 -12.25 -10.73 11.58
N LYS A 118 -11.75 -9.75 12.36
CA LYS A 118 -10.41 -9.16 12.16
C LYS A 118 -10.17 -8.72 10.72
N GLU A 119 -11.19 -8.16 10.11
CA GLU A 119 -11.18 -7.72 8.71
C GLU A 119 -11.12 -6.21 8.63
N LEU A 120 -10.25 -5.71 7.77
CA LEU A 120 -10.13 -4.31 7.44
C LEU A 120 -10.47 -4.10 5.96
N TYR A 121 -11.44 -3.24 5.70
CA TYR A 121 -11.83 -2.83 4.36
C TYR A 121 -11.36 -1.40 4.09
N ILE A 122 -10.68 -1.20 2.98
CA ILE A 122 -10.08 0.06 2.57
C ILE A 122 -10.65 0.48 1.23
N SER A 123 -11.20 1.69 1.13
CA SER A 123 -11.66 2.25 -0.14
C SER A 123 -10.53 2.29 -1.16
N ARG A 124 -10.68 1.55 -2.26
CA ARG A 124 -9.68 1.48 -3.33
C ARG A 124 -9.42 2.84 -3.97
N ALA A 125 -10.48 3.61 -4.22
CA ALA A 125 -10.39 4.91 -4.86
C ALA A 125 -9.58 5.92 -4.01
N ASP A 126 -9.87 5.99 -2.71
CA ASP A 126 -9.17 6.89 -1.80
C ASP A 126 -7.72 6.48 -1.59
N LEU A 127 -7.45 5.19 -1.35
CA LEU A 127 -6.09 4.69 -1.20
C LEU A 127 -5.24 4.98 -2.44
N HIS A 128 -5.79 4.77 -3.66
CA HIS A 128 -5.07 5.05 -4.89
C HIS A 128 -4.80 6.56 -5.07
N LYS A 129 -5.77 7.41 -4.70
CA LYS A 129 -5.60 8.86 -4.73
C LYS A 129 -4.50 9.28 -3.76
N TRP A 130 -4.53 8.78 -2.54
CA TRP A 130 -3.52 9.08 -1.51
C TRP A 130 -2.12 8.60 -1.93
N LEU A 131 -1.99 7.36 -2.40
CA LEU A 131 -0.71 6.82 -2.88
C LEU A 131 -0.11 7.65 -4.01
N ARG A 132 -0.93 8.18 -4.92
CA ARG A 132 -0.45 9.08 -5.98
C ARG A 132 0.12 10.38 -5.41
N THR A 133 -0.50 10.95 -4.37
CA THR A 133 0.03 12.16 -3.71
C THR A 133 1.38 11.88 -3.04
N GLN A 134 1.57 10.66 -2.53
CA GLN A 134 2.83 10.20 -1.96
C GLN A 134 3.84 9.69 -3.00
N LYS A 135 3.52 9.78 -4.30
CA LYS A 135 4.34 9.28 -5.44
C LYS A 135 4.62 7.77 -5.37
N HIS A 136 3.71 7.01 -4.77
CA HIS A 136 3.79 5.55 -4.69
C HIS A 136 2.83 4.87 -5.67
N SER A 137 3.25 3.71 -6.21
CA SER A 137 2.41 2.87 -7.06
C SER A 137 1.58 1.90 -6.23
N PRO A 138 0.24 1.83 -6.41
CA PRO A 138 -0.60 0.85 -5.75
C PRO A 138 -0.16 -0.60 -6.00
N THR A 139 0.22 -0.91 -7.24
CA THR A 139 0.69 -2.26 -7.61
C THR A 139 1.93 -2.66 -6.85
N ASN A 140 2.89 -1.74 -6.68
CA ASN A 140 4.10 -1.99 -5.92
C ASN A 140 3.82 -2.14 -4.42
N LEU A 141 2.88 -1.37 -3.87
CA LEU A 141 2.44 -1.49 -2.49
C LEU A 141 1.95 -2.92 -2.21
N TRP A 142 0.98 -3.40 -2.99
CA TRP A 142 0.39 -4.72 -2.78
C TRP A 142 1.36 -5.87 -3.01
N LYS A 143 2.22 -5.77 -4.02
CA LYS A 143 3.27 -6.77 -4.25
C LYS A 143 4.19 -6.91 -3.04
N ARG A 144 4.63 -5.79 -2.47
CA ARG A 144 5.51 -5.78 -1.30
C ARG A 144 4.83 -6.24 -0.02
N LEU A 145 3.56 -5.88 0.18
CA LEU A 145 2.78 -6.38 1.31
C LEU A 145 2.60 -7.91 1.23
N ALA A 146 2.33 -8.43 0.04
CA ALA A 146 2.25 -9.87 -0.20
C ALA A 146 3.58 -10.59 0.09
N GLU A 147 4.73 -9.96 -0.24
CA GLU A 147 6.06 -10.47 0.12
C GLU A 147 6.28 -10.53 1.65
N GLN A 148 5.53 -9.74 2.42
CA GLN A 148 5.53 -9.72 3.88
C GLN A 148 4.39 -10.56 4.50
N GLY A 149 3.67 -11.33 3.69
CA GLY A 149 2.57 -12.18 4.13
C GLY A 149 1.22 -11.44 4.30
N ILE A 150 1.14 -10.17 3.94
CA ILE A 150 -0.09 -9.39 4.01
C ILE A 150 -0.77 -9.41 2.65
N TYR A 151 -1.89 -10.09 2.56
CA TYR A 151 -2.66 -10.24 1.32
C TYR A 151 -3.90 -9.36 1.34
N ALA A 152 -4.13 -8.64 0.24
CA ALA A 152 -5.32 -7.86 0.02
C ALA A 152 -6.18 -8.51 -1.06
N MET A 153 -7.45 -8.71 -0.76
CA MET A 153 -8.44 -9.17 -1.72
C MET A 153 -9.19 -7.97 -2.29
N ASP A 154 -9.22 -7.83 -3.62
CA ASP A 154 -10.07 -6.83 -4.29
C ASP A 154 -11.52 -7.31 -4.24
N THR A 155 -12.39 -6.54 -3.60
CA THR A 155 -13.80 -6.87 -3.40
C THR A 155 -14.68 -5.64 -3.55
N THR A 156 -15.96 -5.85 -3.60
CA THR A 156 -16.96 -4.78 -3.63
C THR A 156 -17.92 -4.99 -2.47
N THR A 157 -18.05 -3.99 -1.60
CA THR A 157 -18.91 -4.06 -0.44
C THR A 157 -19.58 -2.72 -0.15
N ASN A 158 -20.65 -2.78 0.62
CA ASN A 158 -21.23 -1.61 1.24
C ASN A 158 -20.65 -1.48 2.66
N PHE A 159 -19.99 -0.36 2.96
CA PHE A 159 -19.38 -0.16 4.27
C PHE A 159 -20.41 -0.08 5.41
N SER A 160 -21.67 0.26 5.11
CA SER A 160 -22.76 0.25 6.08
C SER A 160 -23.51 -1.08 6.17
N ASP A 161 -23.04 -2.14 5.49
CA ASP A 161 -23.70 -3.44 5.52
C ASP A 161 -23.90 -3.96 6.95
N GLY A 162 -25.14 -4.33 7.29
CA GLY A 162 -25.56 -4.71 8.63
C GLY A 162 -25.88 -3.53 9.58
N ILE A 163 -25.91 -2.27 9.09
CA ILE A 163 -26.23 -1.08 9.89
C ILE A 163 -27.44 -0.39 9.24
N GLY A 164 -28.63 -0.67 9.75
CA GLY A 164 -29.89 -0.29 9.09
C GLY A 164 -30.13 1.20 8.88
N TRP A 165 -29.52 2.08 9.70
CA TRP A 165 -29.72 3.52 9.64
C TRP A 165 -28.59 4.28 8.89
N LEU A 166 -27.45 3.64 8.67
CA LEU A 166 -26.35 4.21 7.90
C LEU A 166 -26.42 3.66 6.48
N GLN A 167 -26.45 4.55 5.50
CA GLN A 167 -26.42 4.16 4.09
C GLN A 167 -25.13 4.68 3.45
N THR A 168 -24.32 3.77 2.95
CA THR A 168 -23.14 4.10 2.16
C THR A 168 -23.29 3.48 0.77
N PRO A 169 -22.75 4.10 -0.28
CA PRO A 169 -22.75 3.48 -1.60
C PRO A 169 -21.90 2.22 -1.60
N THR A 170 -22.25 1.30 -2.49
CA THR A 170 -21.42 0.13 -2.77
C THR A 170 -20.08 0.59 -3.34
N THR A 171 -19.01 0.21 -2.70
CA THR A 171 -17.67 0.72 -2.99
C THR A 171 -16.72 -0.43 -3.27
N ARG A 172 -15.89 -0.27 -4.29
CA ARG A 172 -14.77 -1.18 -4.54
C ARG A 172 -13.68 -0.96 -3.52
N CYS A 173 -13.27 -2.01 -2.84
CA CYS A 173 -12.35 -1.92 -1.72
C CYS A 173 -11.34 -3.07 -1.70
N TYR A 174 -10.28 -2.88 -0.93
CA TYR A 174 -9.37 -3.93 -0.54
C TYR A 174 -9.77 -4.46 0.83
N LYS A 175 -9.92 -5.79 0.90
CA LYS A 175 -10.14 -6.52 2.14
C LYS A 175 -8.82 -7.08 2.61
N LEU A 176 -8.44 -6.79 3.84
CA LEU A 176 -7.23 -7.26 4.52
C LEU A 176 -7.64 -8.08 5.74
N ASP A 177 -6.87 -9.12 6.03
CA ASP A 177 -6.95 -9.80 7.32
C ASP A 177 -6.05 -9.04 8.32
N ALA A 178 -6.68 -8.41 9.32
CA ALA A 178 -5.96 -7.64 10.33
C ALA A 178 -5.08 -8.52 11.24
N ALA A 179 -5.36 -9.83 11.34
CA ALA A 179 -4.50 -10.76 12.09
C ALA A 179 -3.13 -10.96 11.43
N SER A 180 -2.98 -10.61 10.14
CA SER A 180 -1.72 -10.70 9.42
C SER A 180 -0.86 -9.42 9.52
N VAL A 181 -1.36 -8.38 10.21
CA VAL A 181 -0.71 -7.05 10.28
C VAL A 181 0.05 -6.85 11.59
N ASP A 182 -0.13 -7.74 12.59
CA ASP A 182 0.56 -7.70 13.89
C ASP A 182 2.04 -8.15 13.83
#